data_aea09b1f5e5a58c29c4adbb2f1e7fc3c
#
_entry.id   aea09b1f5e5a58c29c4adbb2f1e7fc3c
#
_cell.length_a   1.000
_cell.length_b   1.000
_cell.length_c   1.000
_cell.angle_alpha   90.00
_cell.angle_beta   90.00
_cell.angle_gamma   90.00
#
_symmetry.space_group_name_H-M   'P 1'
#
loop_
_entity.id
_entity.type
_entity.pdbx_description
1 polymer ?
#
loop_
_entity_poly.entity_id
_entity_poly.type
_entity_poly.pdbx_seq_one_letter_code
_entity_poly.pdbx_strand_id
1 'polypeptide(L)'
;VLALIIFTRRNRPSVATVAHKSVDIFGVTRAERESIYQQATAQLEDQQAKTRQKSLYTLLALVDKCLEDETLSYEDRNKEGQRIVNKISGYIQSPPIFDPHALELTHGAFHAKSALLREEAELRFGLMQQIRDRLRAPSDAGGYQDGPWTNFEYDFSGSTFFYPIEFSRVFFNKTADFSGCTYRYEADFSGTIYRNWADFRGSTYLAHANFSGSSYHGAASLNDSVYRSTADFSGNLYLDQANFSGSTYHEAVTFVNSTYRNWAVFRNSTYLGAVDFSGSVYHNQANFHNSVYT
;
A
#
# COMPACT_ATOMS: atom_id res chain seq x y z
N VAL A 1 11.04 27.57 -2.06
CA VAL A 1 11.77 26.77 -1.08
C VAL A 1 10.79 25.73 -0.56
N LEU A 2 10.84 24.53 -1.12
CA LEU A 2 10.05 23.39 -0.66
C LEU A 2 10.42 23.12 0.81
N ALA A 3 9.47 23.23 1.71
CA ALA A 3 9.60 22.66 3.03
C ALA A 3 9.57 21.13 2.87
N LEU A 4 10.75 20.54 2.82
CA LEU A 4 10.95 19.11 2.84
C LEU A 4 10.43 18.61 4.18
N ILE A 5 9.31 17.87 4.18
CA ILE A 5 8.93 17.08 5.34
C ILE A 5 9.92 15.93 5.35
N ILE A 6 11.04 16.10 6.05
CA ILE A 6 12.05 15.07 6.20
C ILE A 6 11.51 14.09 7.26
N PHE A 7 10.91 13.01 6.83
CA PHE A 7 10.81 11.81 7.64
C PHE A 7 12.21 11.21 7.74
N THR A 8 13.07 11.81 8.57
CA THR A 8 14.39 11.24 8.79
C THR A 8 14.27 9.96 9.62
N ARG A 9 14.93 8.91 9.18
CA ARG A 9 15.09 7.61 9.88
C ARG A 9 15.59 7.75 11.35
N ARG A 10 15.93 8.95 11.81
CA ARG A 10 16.57 9.21 13.11
C ARG A 10 15.63 9.49 14.27
N ASN A 11 14.34 9.76 14.03
CA ASN A 11 13.33 9.90 15.08
C ASN A 11 12.21 8.86 14.83
N ARG A 12 12.53 7.57 14.96
CA ARG A 12 11.49 6.63 15.36
C ARG A 12 11.12 7.05 16.80
N PRO A 13 9.93 7.59 17.07
CA PRO A 13 9.43 7.52 18.42
C PRO A 13 9.47 6.03 18.74
N SER A 14 10.11 5.67 19.86
CA SER A 14 9.92 4.36 20.45
C SER A 14 8.43 4.07 20.35
N VAL A 15 8.07 2.86 19.94
CA VAL A 15 6.70 2.38 19.98
C VAL A 15 6.30 2.42 21.47
N ALA A 16 6.01 3.63 21.95
CA ALA A 16 5.14 3.80 23.08
C ALA A 16 3.81 3.31 22.55
N THR A 17 3.46 2.10 22.93
CA THR A 17 2.13 1.54 22.87
C THR A 17 1.21 2.64 23.42
N VAL A 18 0.72 3.53 22.55
CA VAL A 18 -0.40 4.37 22.90
C VAL A 18 -1.55 3.39 23.01
N ALA A 19 -1.79 2.94 24.22
CA ALA A 19 -2.98 2.21 24.58
C ALA A 19 -4.14 3.19 24.31
N HIS A 20 -4.56 3.27 23.04
CA HIS A 20 -5.84 3.84 22.70
C HIS A 20 -6.88 2.98 23.43
N LYS A 21 -7.67 3.59 24.30
CA LYS A 21 -8.88 2.96 24.80
C LYS A 21 -9.63 2.43 23.60
N SER A 22 -9.45 1.13 23.31
CA SER A 22 -10.30 0.39 22.39
C SER A 22 -11.73 0.66 22.84
N VAL A 23 -12.58 1.09 21.93
CA VAL A 23 -14.02 1.05 22.16
C VAL A 23 -14.30 -0.40 22.53
N ASP A 24 -14.81 -0.63 23.73
CA ASP A 24 -15.06 -1.99 24.22
C ASP A 24 -16.24 -2.54 23.42
N ILE A 25 -15.95 -3.36 22.41
CA ILE A 25 -16.93 -3.94 21.47
C ILE A 25 -17.18 -5.41 21.85
N PHE A 26 -16.83 -5.83 23.06
CA PHE A 26 -17.10 -7.16 23.57
C PHE A 26 -18.61 -7.40 23.69
N GLY A 27 -19.13 -8.44 23.00
CA GLY A 27 -20.52 -8.86 23.10
C GLY A 27 -21.52 -8.07 22.25
N VAL A 28 -21.07 -7.32 21.25
CA VAL A 28 -21.91 -6.49 20.37
C VAL A 28 -22.64 -7.37 19.35
N THR A 29 -23.96 -7.26 19.31
CA THR A 29 -24.81 -7.93 18.31
C THR A 29 -24.53 -7.44 16.88
N ARG A 30 -24.98 -8.18 15.87
CA ARG A 30 -24.87 -7.76 14.47
C ARG A 30 -25.53 -6.41 14.20
N ALA A 31 -26.69 -6.15 14.82
CA ALA A 31 -27.41 -4.89 14.67
C ALA A 31 -26.63 -3.70 15.27
N GLU A 32 -25.99 -3.92 16.41
CA GLU A 32 -25.14 -2.91 17.04
C GLU A 32 -23.88 -2.65 16.21
N ARG A 33 -23.23 -3.70 15.65
CA ARG A 33 -22.11 -3.52 14.71
C ARG A 33 -22.50 -2.68 13.51
N GLU A 34 -23.69 -2.92 12.93
CA GLU A 34 -24.19 -2.10 11.82
C GLU A 34 -24.39 -0.64 12.23
N SER A 35 -24.97 -0.37 13.41
CA SER A 35 -25.11 0.99 13.92
C SER A 35 -23.77 1.69 14.11
N ILE A 36 -22.79 1.00 14.70
CA ILE A 36 -21.42 1.51 14.88
C ILE A 36 -20.76 1.79 13.52
N TYR A 37 -20.92 0.88 12.54
CA TYR A 37 -20.42 1.05 11.18
C TYR A 37 -20.99 2.30 10.52
N GLN A 38 -22.30 2.51 10.58
CA GLN A 38 -22.96 3.68 9.99
C GLN A 38 -22.47 4.98 10.65
N GLN A 39 -22.37 5.01 11.97
CA GLN A 39 -21.87 6.17 12.70
C GLN A 39 -20.39 6.46 12.34
N ALA A 40 -19.51 5.45 12.35
CA ALA A 40 -18.12 5.63 12.01
C ALA A 40 -17.96 6.09 10.56
N THR A 41 -18.73 5.52 9.63
CA THR A 41 -18.70 5.91 8.21
C THR A 41 -19.10 7.37 8.01
N ALA A 42 -20.16 7.85 8.68
CA ALA A 42 -20.59 9.23 8.60
C ALA A 42 -19.53 10.22 9.12
N GLN A 43 -18.75 9.81 10.11
CA GLN A 43 -17.69 10.63 10.70
C GLN A 43 -16.39 10.69 9.87
N LEU A 44 -16.26 9.91 8.80
CA LEU A 44 -15.08 9.98 7.92
C LEU A 44 -15.00 11.29 7.13
N GLU A 45 -16.11 12.02 7.02
CA GLU A 45 -16.18 13.33 6.34
C GLU A 45 -16.02 14.51 7.31
N ASP A 46 -15.81 14.25 8.60
CA ASP A 46 -15.62 15.30 9.60
C ASP A 46 -14.37 16.13 9.30
N GLN A 47 -14.46 17.43 9.51
CA GLN A 47 -13.32 18.34 9.26
C GLN A 47 -12.14 18.10 10.21
N GLN A 48 -12.41 17.63 11.43
CA GLN A 48 -11.38 17.35 12.43
C GLN A 48 -10.70 16.01 12.15
N ALA A 49 -9.39 16.02 11.88
CA ALA A 49 -8.61 14.81 11.67
C ALA A 49 -8.73 13.80 12.83
N LYS A 50 -8.83 14.28 14.06
CA LYS A 50 -8.99 13.44 15.24
C LYS A 50 -10.32 12.65 15.25
N THR A 51 -11.41 13.23 14.75
CA THR A 51 -12.71 12.55 14.60
C THR A 51 -12.58 11.46 13.53
N ARG A 52 -12.01 11.79 12.37
CA ARG A 52 -11.76 10.82 11.29
C ARG A 52 -10.85 9.67 11.75
N GLN A 53 -9.79 9.99 12.49
CA GLN A 53 -8.89 8.99 13.05
C GLN A 53 -9.62 8.00 13.97
N LYS A 54 -10.43 8.53 14.93
CA LYS A 54 -11.23 7.69 15.82
C LYS A 54 -12.16 6.77 15.04
N SER A 55 -12.81 7.29 14.00
CA SER A 55 -13.73 6.53 13.16
C SER A 55 -13.02 5.42 12.37
N LEU A 56 -11.84 5.71 11.79
CA LEU A 56 -11.03 4.70 11.11
C LEU A 56 -10.58 3.60 12.08
N TYR A 57 -10.13 3.93 13.29
CA TYR A 57 -9.78 2.92 14.29
C TYR A 57 -11.00 2.10 14.73
N THR A 58 -12.19 2.70 14.78
CA THR A 58 -13.45 1.97 15.02
C THR A 58 -13.74 1.00 13.89
N LEU A 59 -13.56 1.42 12.61
CA LEU A 59 -13.75 0.52 11.47
C LEU A 59 -12.74 -0.64 11.46
N LEU A 60 -11.46 -0.38 11.79
CA LEU A 60 -10.45 -1.44 11.94
C LEU A 60 -10.89 -2.47 13.00
N ALA A 61 -11.30 -2.02 14.17
CA ALA A 61 -11.78 -2.88 15.26
C ALA A 61 -13.04 -3.67 14.86
N LEU A 62 -13.95 -3.08 14.06
CA LEU A 62 -15.12 -3.78 13.55
C LEU A 62 -14.76 -4.93 12.61
N VAL A 63 -13.75 -4.76 11.73
CA VAL A 63 -13.26 -5.86 10.89
C VAL A 63 -12.71 -6.99 11.76
N ASP A 64 -11.88 -6.66 12.76
CA ASP A 64 -11.35 -7.66 13.69
C ASP A 64 -12.47 -8.43 14.37
N LYS A 65 -13.54 -7.73 14.82
CA LYS A 65 -14.72 -8.35 15.44
C LYS A 65 -15.57 -9.19 14.48
N CYS A 66 -15.67 -8.79 13.21
CA CYS A 66 -16.32 -9.64 12.21
C CYS A 66 -15.59 -10.97 12.04
N LEU A 67 -14.26 -10.94 12.03
CA LEU A 67 -13.45 -12.15 11.87
C LEU A 67 -13.50 -13.07 13.09
N GLU A 68 -13.65 -12.51 14.29
CA GLU A 68 -13.77 -13.24 15.56
C GLU A 68 -15.19 -13.82 15.83
N ASP A 69 -16.21 -13.42 15.06
CA ASP A 69 -17.60 -13.84 15.31
C ASP A 69 -17.84 -15.28 14.86
N GLU A 70 -17.68 -16.22 15.78
CA GLU A 70 -17.87 -17.66 15.52
C GLU A 70 -19.35 -18.04 15.27
N THR A 71 -20.31 -17.14 15.49
CA THR A 71 -21.72 -17.38 15.17
C THR A 71 -22.01 -17.31 13.67
N LEU A 72 -21.11 -16.67 12.91
CA LEU A 72 -21.18 -16.53 11.47
C LEU A 72 -20.32 -17.60 10.77
N SER A 73 -20.72 -17.97 9.56
CA SER A 73 -19.86 -18.77 8.67
C SER A 73 -18.59 -18.01 8.33
N TYR A 74 -17.52 -18.73 7.96
CA TYR A 74 -16.27 -18.09 7.49
C TYR A 74 -16.52 -17.14 6.32
N GLU A 75 -17.40 -17.52 5.39
CA GLU A 75 -17.74 -16.71 4.22
C GLU A 75 -18.46 -15.41 4.63
N ASP A 76 -19.43 -15.48 5.54
CA ASP A 76 -20.17 -14.31 6.03
C ASP A 76 -19.24 -13.35 6.79
N ARG A 77 -18.34 -13.89 7.64
CA ARG A 77 -17.32 -13.08 8.35
C ARG A 77 -16.45 -12.30 7.39
N ASN A 78 -15.92 -12.98 6.36
CA ASN A 78 -15.09 -12.34 5.35
C ASN A 78 -15.88 -11.31 4.53
N LYS A 79 -17.14 -11.59 4.18
CA LYS A 79 -18.00 -10.66 3.44
C LYS A 79 -18.29 -9.38 4.23
N GLU A 80 -18.61 -9.51 5.51
CA GLU A 80 -18.83 -8.34 6.39
C GLU A 80 -17.53 -7.56 6.58
N GLY A 81 -16.40 -8.23 6.83
CA GLY A 81 -15.09 -7.61 6.94
C GLY A 81 -14.66 -6.90 5.65
N GLN A 82 -14.84 -7.53 4.49
CA GLN A 82 -14.51 -6.94 3.19
C GLN A 82 -15.26 -5.64 2.92
N ARG A 83 -16.56 -5.58 3.27
CA ARG A 83 -17.35 -4.35 3.13
C ARG A 83 -16.73 -3.17 3.90
N ILE A 84 -16.20 -3.44 5.09
CA ILE A 84 -15.56 -2.42 5.92
C ILE A 84 -14.18 -2.07 5.37
N VAL A 85 -13.40 -3.06 4.94
CA VAL A 85 -12.10 -2.86 4.28
C VAL A 85 -12.25 -1.98 3.04
N ASN A 86 -13.28 -2.23 2.21
CA ASN A 86 -13.58 -1.40 1.04
C ASN A 86 -13.86 0.07 1.42
N LYS A 87 -14.54 0.31 2.55
CA LYS A 87 -14.78 1.68 3.04
C LYS A 87 -13.48 2.35 3.50
N ILE A 88 -12.59 1.60 4.16
CA ILE A 88 -11.27 2.08 4.57
C ILE A 88 -10.40 2.40 3.33
N SER A 89 -10.37 1.52 2.34
CA SER A 89 -9.67 1.74 1.08
C SER A 89 -10.20 2.97 0.34
N GLY A 90 -11.51 3.13 0.27
CA GLY A 90 -12.15 4.32 -0.32
C GLY A 90 -11.77 5.63 0.38
N TYR A 91 -11.51 5.60 1.70
CA TYR A 91 -10.97 6.77 2.40
C TYR A 91 -9.53 7.09 1.95
N ILE A 92 -8.70 6.08 1.71
CA ILE A 92 -7.34 6.26 1.19
C ILE A 92 -7.36 6.80 -0.24
N GLN A 93 -8.26 6.31 -1.09
CA GLN A 93 -8.44 6.75 -2.48
C GLN A 93 -8.98 8.19 -2.58
N SER A 94 -9.77 8.62 -1.58
CA SER A 94 -10.35 9.96 -1.59
C SER A 94 -9.24 11.04 -1.59
N PRO A 95 -9.39 12.12 -2.38
CA PRO A 95 -8.48 13.25 -2.25
C PRO A 95 -8.51 13.77 -0.81
N PRO A 96 -7.37 14.26 -0.28
CA PRO A 96 -7.39 14.93 1.01
C PRO A 96 -8.38 16.11 0.97
N ILE A 97 -9.03 16.39 2.11
CA ILE A 97 -10.08 17.43 2.24
C ILE A 97 -9.63 18.82 1.76
N PHE A 98 -8.33 18.98 1.51
CA PHE A 98 -7.71 20.18 0.93
C PHE A 98 -6.81 19.79 -0.22
N ASP A 99 -6.84 20.58 -1.29
CA ASP A 99 -6.03 20.38 -2.49
C ASP A 99 -4.53 20.49 -2.16
N PRO A 100 -3.74 19.41 -2.27
CA PRO A 100 -2.30 19.46 -2.06
C PRO A 100 -1.55 20.28 -3.14
N HIS A 101 -2.20 20.61 -4.25
CA HIS A 101 -1.66 21.44 -5.34
C HIS A 101 -1.95 22.94 -5.17
N ALA A 102 -2.84 23.33 -4.28
CA ALA A 102 -3.17 24.74 -4.04
C ALA A 102 -2.05 25.49 -3.28
N LEU A 103 -0.82 25.39 -3.79
CA LEU A 103 0.40 25.98 -3.20
C LEU A 103 0.61 27.48 -3.50
N GLU A 104 -0.31 28.13 -4.23
CA GLU A 104 -0.22 29.54 -4.59
C GLU A 104 -0.92 30.47 -3.59
N LEU A 105 -0.71 30.28 -2.29
CA LEU A 105 -1.41 31.05 -1.28
C LEU A 105 -0.45 31.91 -0.43
N THR A 106 -0.98 33.03 0.06
CA THR A 106 -0.30 33.92 1.00
C THR A 106 0.32 33.16 2.19
N HIS A 107 1.42 33.62 2.75
CA HIS A 107 2.21 32.92 3.79
C HIS A 107 1.38 32.34 4.95
N GLY A 108 0.37 33.06 5.44
CA GLY A 108 -0.47 32.61 6.55
C GLY A 108 -1.37 31.40 6.18
N ALA A 109 -1.96 31.44 4.99
CA ALA A 109 -2.78 30.33 4.49
C ALA A 109 -1.94 29.09 4.14
N PHE A 110 -0.67 29.29 3.73
CA PHE A 110 0.27 28.21 3.49
C PHE A 110 0.61 27.43 4.76
N HIS A 111 0.86 28.12 5.89
CA HIS A 111 1.15 27.45 7.17
C HIS A 111 -0.03 26.66 7.70
N ALA A 112 -1.24 27.19 7.64
CA ALA A 112 -2.45 26.51 8.06
C ALA A 112 -2.72 25.26 7.21
N LYS A 113 -2.64 25.36 5.88
CA LYS A 113 -2.80 24.22 4.96
C LYS A 113 -1.70 23.16 5.13
N SER A 114 -0.45 23.57 5.38
CA SER A 114 0.65 22.61 5.62
C SER A 114 0.46 21.85 6.94
N ALA A 115 -0.14 22.46 7.96
CA ALA A 115 -0.50 21.78 9.21
C ALA A 115 -1.60 20.73 8.99
N LEU A 116 -2.69 21.09 8.30
CA LEU A 116 -3.78 20.16 7.96
C LEU A 116 -3.29 19.00 7.08
N LEU A 117 -2.41 19.29 6.10
CA LEU A 117 -1.83 18.24 5.26
C LEU A 117 -0.95 17.30 6.09
N ARG A 118 -0.23 17.80 7.06
CA ARG A 118 0.60 16.99 7.96
C ARG A 118 -0.27 16.09 8.84
N GLU A 119 -1.33 16.65 9.45
CA GLU A 119 -2.27 15.86 10.27
C GLU A 119 -2.91 14.74 9.46
N GLU A 120 -3.33 15.02 8.21
CA GLU A 120 -3.90 14.02 7.31
C GLU A 120 -2.85 12.97 6.88
N ALA A 121 -1.61 13.39 6.61
CA ALA A 121 -0.52 12.47 6.28
C ALA A 121 -0.20 11.53 7.46
N GLU A 122 -0.13 12.05 8.69
CA GLU A 122 0.09 11.26 9.90
C GLU A 122 -1.05 10.26 10.13
N LEU A 123 -2.31 10.71 9.92
CA LEU A 123 -3.49 9.86 10.03
C LEU A 123 -3.46 8.70 9.03
N ARG A 124 -3.26 8.99 7.73
CA ARG A 124 -3.25 7.97 6.68
C ARG A 124 -2.04 7.05 6.80
N PHE A 125 -0.87 7.58 7.14
CA PHE A 125 0.31 6.77 7.42
C PHE A 125 0.05 5.78 8.57
N GLY A 126 -0.51 6.26 9.70
CA GLY A 126 -0.88 5.39 10.81
C GLY A 126 -1.91 4.33 10.42
N LEU A 127 -2.90 4.69 9.59
CA LEU A 127 -3.89 3.74 9.06
C LEU A 127 -3.25 2.66 8.21
N MET A 128 -2.34 3.01 7.29
CA MET A 128 -1.62 2.03 6.46
C MET A 128 -0.76 1.09 7.30
N GLN A 129 -0.14 1.59 8.37
CA GLN A 129 0.59 0.72 9.32
C GLN A 129 -0.35 -0.25 10.03
N GLN A 130 -1.55 0.17 10.43
CA GLN A 130 -2.55 -0.70 11.05
C GLN A 130 -3.03 -1.81 10.09
N ILE A 131 -3.18 -1.51 8.81
CA ILE A 131 -3.50 -2.51 7.77
C ILE A 131 -2.31 -3.46 7.61
N ARG A 132 -1.08 -2.94 7.46
CA ARG A 132 0.14 -3.74 7.35
C ARG A 132 0.27 -4.73 8.49
N ASP A 133 0.09 -4.28 9.73
CA ASP A 133 0.27 -5.12 10.92
C ASP A 133 -0.79 -6.24 11.03
N ARG A 134 -1.92 -6.12 10.32
CA ARG A 134 -2.96 -7.15 10.20
C ARG A 134 -2.76 -8.06 8.97
N LEU A 135 -1.95 -7.63 8.00
CA LEU A 135 -1.57 -8.44 6.85
C LEU A 135 -0.42 -9.41 7.15
N ARG A 136 0.19 -9.31 8.34
CA ARG A 136 1.28 -10.20 8.76
C ARG A 136 1.18 -10.47 10.25
N ALA A 137 1.60 -11.65 10.67
CA ALA A 137 1.73 -12.04 12.06
C ALA A 137 3.17 -12.53 12.33
N PRO A 138 3.70 -12.40 13.54
CA PRO A 138 4.97 -13.04 13.88
C PRO A 138 4.92 -14.55 13.65
N SER A 139 6.00 -15.15 13.17
CA SER A 139 6.14 -16.59 12.99
C SER A 139 7.06 -17.16 14.06
N ASP A 140 6.73 -18.35 14.60
CA ASP A 140 7.57 -19.07 15.56
C ASP A 140 8.94 -19.46 15.00
N ALA A 141 9.04 -19.62 13.67
CA ALA A 141 10.29 -19.87 12.96
C ALA A 141 11.14 -18.61 12.74
N GLY A 142 10.68 -17.46 13.21
CA GLY A 142 11.23 -16.13 12.95
C GLY A 142 10.68 -15.52 11.66
N GLY A 143 10.64 -14.18 11.60
CA GLY A 143 10.04 -13.45 10.48
C GLY A 143 8.53 -13.32 10.61
N TYR A 144 7.81 -13.41 9.47
CA TYR A 144 6.36 -13.19 9.42
C TYR A 144 5.64 -14.34 8.70
N GLN A 145 4.38 -14.53 9.03
CA GLN A 145 3.39 -15.40 8.39
C GLN A 145 2.10 -14.63 8.12
N ASP A 146 1.13 -15.28 7.49
CA ASP A 146 -0.18 -14.71 7.20
C ASP A 146 -0.81 -14.09 8.45
N GLY A 147 -1.22 -12.85 8.32
CA GLY A 147 -2.04 -12.16 9.32
C GLY A 147 -3.54 -12.39 9.11
N PRO A 148 -4.38 -11.91 10.03
CA PRO A 148 -5.83 -12.16 9.98
C PRO A 148 -6.54 -11.51 8.78
N TRP A 149 -5.95 -10.48 8.16
CA TRP A 149 -6.57 -9.71 7.07
C TRP A 149 -6.06 -10.10 5.68
N THR A 150 -5.25 -11.13 5.54
CA THR A 150 -4.64 -11.55 4.27
C THR A 150 -5.66 -12.03 3.22
N ASN A 151 -6.86 -12.42 3.66
CA ASN A 151 -7.91 -12.96 2.78
C ASN A 151 -8.89 -11.89 2.24
N PHE A 152 -8.63 -10.61 2.48
CA PHE A 152 -9.37 -9.51 1.85
C PHE A 152 -8.75 -9.09 0.53
N GLU A 153 -9.59 -8.56 -0.36
CA GLU A 153 -9.19 -7.81 -1.53
C GLU A 153 -8.89 -6.37 -1.13
N TYR A 154 -7.86 -5.80 -1.72
CA TYR A 154 -7.45 -4.41 -1.47
C TYR A 154 -7.47 -3.63 -2.76
N ASP A 155 -8.28 -2.59 -2.81
CA ASP A 155 -8.33 -1.62 -3.89
C ASP A 155 -7.86 -0.25 -3.37
N PHE A 156 -6.62 0.09 -3.74
CA PHE A 156 -6.01 1.40 -3.51
C PHE A 156 -5.80 2.15 -4.82
N SER A 157 -6.41 1.69 -5.91
CA SER A 157 -6.20 2.24 -7.25
C SER A 157 -6.43 3.76 -7.32
N GLY A 158 -5.61 4.46 -8.08
CA GLY A 158 -5.68 5.92 -8.24
C GLY A 158 -5.30 6.75 -7.01
N SER A 159 -4.87 6.11 -5.92
CA SER A 159 -4.51 6.82 -4.69
C SER A 159 -3.29 7.72 -4.86
N THR A 160 -3.29 8.87 -4.17
CA THR A 160 -2.10 9.69 -3.99
C THR A 160 -1.56 9.50 -2.58
N PHE A 161 -0.41 8.79 -2.48
CA PHE A 161 0.31 8.61 -1.23
C PHE A 161 1.28 9.78 -1.02
N PHE A 162 0.87 10.75 -0.21
CA PHE A 162 1.69 11.91 0.18
C PHE A 162 2.38 11.69 1.54
N TYR A 163 2.63 10.43 1.86
CA TYR A 163 3.34 9.88 3.01
C TYR A 163 4.04 8.59 2.57
N PRO A 164 5.08 8.11 3.29
CA PRO A 164 5.76 6.86 2.93
C PRO A 164 4.81 5.66 3.00
N ILE A 165 5.00 4.68 2.10
CA ILE A 165 4.33 3.39 2.17
C ILE A 165 5.32 2.34 2.67
N GLU A 166 4.93 1.62 3.72
CA GLU A 166 5.71 0.56 4.35
C GLU A 166 4.90 -0.75 4.37
N PHE A 167 4.79 -1.41 3.23
CA PHE A 167 4.13 -2.72 3.09
C PHE A 167 5.14 -3.86 2.90
N SER A 168 6.29 -3.76 3.57
CA SER A 168 7.28 -4.83 3.53
C SER A 168 6.82 -6.07 4.30
N ARG A 169 7.12 -7.25 3.73
CA ARG A 169 6.90 -8.57 4.34
C ARG A 169 5.45 -8.83 4.75
N VAL A 170 4.50 -8.37 3.96
CA VAL A 170 3.07 -8.64 4.14
C VAL A 170 2.59 -9.75 3.20
N PHE A 171 1.36 -10.19 3.40
CA PHE A 171 0.76 -11.28 2.63
C PHE A 171 -0.58 -10.83 2.05
N PHE A 172 -0.72 -10.95 0.73
CA PHE A 172 -1.97 -10.72 0.03
C PHE A 172 -2.43 -12.05 -0.59
N ASN A 173 -3.47 -12.67 -0.02
CA ASN A 173 -4.03 -13.92 -0.53
C ASN A 173 -5.06 -13.69 -1.64
N LYS A 174 -5.54 -12.47 -1.78
CA LYS A 174 -6.46 -11.99 -2.81
C LYS A 174 -5.81 -10.88 -3.63
N THR A 175 -6.57 -10.31 -4.55
CA THR A 175 -6.10 -9.20 -5.38
C THR A 175 -5.66 -8.01 -4.53
N ALA A 176 -4.49 -7.44 -4.89
CA ALA A 176 -3.97 -6.20 -4.36
C ALA A 176 -3.81 -5.21 -5.51
N ASP A 177 -4.71 -4.24 -5.60
CA ASP A 177 -4.74 -3.23 -6.65
C ASP A 177 -4.17 -1.91 -6.15
N PHE A 178 -3.03 -1.54 -6.70
CA PHE A 178 -2.31 -0.28 -6.52
C PHE A 178 -2.13 0.44 -7.86
N SER A 179 -2.98 0.12 -8.85
CA SER A 179 -2.87 0.70 -10.20
C SER A 179 -3.14 2.20 -10.22
N GLY A 180 -2.44 2.94 -11.07
CA GLY A 180 -2.62 4.38 -11.24
C GLY A 180 -2.26 5.23 -10.02
N CYS A 181 -1.54 4.66 -9.04
CA CYS A 181 -1.16 5.36 -7.82
C CYS A 181 -0.03 6.36 -8.04
N THR A 182 -0.01 7.42 -7.23
CA THR A 182 1.11 8.36 -7.16
C THR A 182 1.77 8.28 -5.78
N TYR A 183 3.05 7.88 -5.76
CA TYR A 183 3.86 7.79 -4.55
C TYR A 183 4.81 9.00 -4.48
N ARG A 184 4.56 9.92 -3.54
CA ARG A 184 5.39 11.13 -3.38
C ARG A 184 6.64 10.89 -2.53
N TYR A 185 6.65 9.83 -1.73
CA TYR A 185 7.72 9.42 -0.84
C TYR A 185 8.10 7.96 -1.11
N GLU A 186 9.04 7.42 -0.34
CA GLU A 186 9.48 6.03 -0.45
C GLU A 186 8.27 5.06 -0.40
N ALA A 187 8.27 4.08 -1.31
CA ALA A 187 7.29 3.00 -1.37
C ALA A 187 8.01 1.67 -1.18
N ASP A 188 7.85 1.06 -0.01
CA ASP A 188 8.47 -0.21 0.35
C ASP A 188 7.44 -1.34 0.36
N PHE A 189 7.54 -2.21 -0.65
CA PHE A 189 6.77 -3.45 -0.81
C PHE A 189 7.67 -4.69 -0.72
N SER A 190 8.90 -4.54 -0.20
CA SER A 190 9.91 -5.59 -0.20
C SER A 190 9.51 -6.82 0.61
N GLY A 191 9.92 -8.00 0.15
CA GLY A 191 9.68 -9.27 0.82
C GLY A 191 8.20 -9.67 0.92
N THR A 192 7.31 -9.04 0.15
CA THR A 192 5.86 -9.27 0.18
C THR A 192 5.48 -10.50 -0.63
N ILE A 193 4.48 -11.23 -0.18
CA ILE A 193 3.95 -12.41 -0.87
C ILE A 193 2.56 -12.08 -1.42
N TYR A 194 2.45 -12.11 -2.75
CA TYR A 194 1.19 -11.94 -3.49
C TYR A 194 0.75 -13.30 -4.01
N ARG A 195 -0.30 -13.90 -3.40
CA ARG A 195 -0.81 -15.21 -3.83
C ARG A 195 -1.81 -15.12 -4.97
N ASN A 196 -2.30 -13.92 -5.26
CA ASN A 196 -3.18 -13.61 -6.39
C ASN A 196 -2.60 -12.45 -7.19
N TRP A 197 -3.40 -11.85 -8.05
CA TRP A 197 -2.97 -10.73 -8.90
C TRP A 197 -2.51 -9.52 -8.09
N ALA A 198 -1.32 -9.02 -8.43
CA ALA A 198 -0.74 -7.78 -7.90
C ALA A 198 -0.71 -6.75 -9.03
N ASP A 199 -1.47 -5.67 -8.89
CA ASP A 199 -1.57 -4.64 -9.92
C ASP A 199 -0.95 -3.32 -9.46
N PHE A 200 0.12 -2.91 -10.12
CA PHE A 200 0.84 -1.64 -9.92
C PHE A 200 0.94 -0.83 -11.21
N ARG A 201 0.23 -1.24 -12.27
CA ARG A 201 0.30 -0.59 -13.60
C ARG A 201 -0.09 0.88 -13.54
N GLY A 202 0.52 1.68 -14.43
CA GLY A 202 0.17 3.09 -14.61
C GLY A 202 0.54 3.98 -13.42
N SER A 203 1.38 3.50 -12.50
CA SER A 203 1.74 4.21 -11.27
C SER A 203 2.95 5.13 -11.45
N THR A 204 3.01 6.18 -10.65
CA THR A 204 4.11 7.15 -10.65
C THR A 204 4.82 7.15 -9.30
N TYR A 205 6.13 6.84 -9.31
CA TYR A 205 7.00 6.83 -8.13
C TYR A 205 7.96 8.04 -8.20
N LEU A 206 7.76 9.03 -7.31
CA LEU A 206 8.59 10.24 -7.27
C LEU A 206 9.82 10.07 -6.38
N ALA A 207 9.85 9.06 -5.51
CA ALA A 207 10.97 8.68 -4.66
C ALA A 207 11.32 7.19 -4.88
N HIS A 208 12.23 6.65 -4.08
CA HIS A 208 12.65 5.25 -4.19
C HIS A 208 11.47 4.25 -4.06
N ALA A 209 11.41 3.29 -5.00
CA ALA A 209 10.44 2.21 -5.01
C ALA A 209 11.15 0.87 -4.78
N ASN A 210 10.83 0.20 -3.68
CA ASN A 210 11.45 -1.06 -3.29
C ASN A 210 10.43 -2.21 -3.36
N PHE A 211 10.63 -3.13 -4.31
CA PHE A 211 9.85 -4.36 -4.49
C PHE A 211 10.70 -5.61 -4.27
N SER A 212 11.94 -5.46 -3.77
CA SER A 212 12.93 -6.54 -3.72
C SER A 212 12.51 -7.71 -2.82
N GLY A 213 12.96 -8.91 -3.17
CA GLY A 213 12.75 -10.13 -2.38
C GLY A 213 11.31 -10.59 -2.27
N SER A 214 10.42 -10.11 -3.14
CA SER A 214 8.99 -10.43 -3.13
C SER A 214 8.67 -11.70 -3.94
N SER A 215 7.54 -12.33 -3.64
CA SER A 215 7.07 -13.53 -4.34
C SER A 215 5.67 -13.31 -4.92
N TYR A 216 5.56 -13.44 -6.24
CA TYR A 216 4.32 -13.26 -7.00
C TYR A 216 3.86 -14.62 -7.51
N HIS A 217 2.79 -15.16 -6.91
CA HIS A 217 2.21 -16.46 -7.29
C HIS A 217 1.18 -16.30 -8.42
N GLY A 218 0.46 -15.18 -8.45
CA GLY A 218 -0.38 -14.75 -9.56
C GLY A 218 0.35 -13.76 -10.48
N ALA A 219 -0.34 -13.25 -11.48
CA ALA A 219 0.22 -12.27 -12.41
C ALA A 219 0.65 -10.98 -11.67
N ALA A 220 1.79 -10.42 -12.07
CA ALA A 220 2.30 -9.15 -11.59
C ALA A 220 2.27 -8.12 -12.72
N SER A 221 1.44 -7.07 -12.57
CA SER A 221 1.32 -5.98 -13.54
C SER A 221 2.04 -4.74 -13.01
N LEU A 222 3.17 -4.39 -13.62
CA LEU A 222 4.03 -3.26 -13.26
C LEU A 222 4.27 -2.36 -14.49
N ASN A 223 3.45 -2.55 -15.52
CA ASN A 223 3.56 -1.89 -16.82
C ASN A 223 3.06 -0.44 -16.78
N ASP A 224 3.47 0.32 -17.81
CA ASP A 224 3.04 1.71 -18.06
C ASP A 224 3.30 2.66 -16.87
N SER A 225 4.32 2.35 -16.05
CA SER A 225 4.66 3.06 -14.82
C SER A 225 5.85 4.01 -15.02
N VAL A 226 5.92 5.06 -14.20
CA VAL A 226 6.99 6.05 -14.24
C VAL A 226 7.75 6.06 -12.91
N TYR A 227 9.05 5.73 -12.98
CA TYR A 227 9.97 5.76 -11.84
C TYR A 227 10.90 6.97 -11.97
N ARG A 228 10.65 8.02 -11.17
CA ARG A 228 11.45 9.26 -11.18
C ARG A 228 12.72 9.16 -10.35
N SER A 229 12.82 8.17 -9.48
CA SER A 229 13.97 7.84 -8.67
C SER A 229 14.35 6.39 -8.88
N THR A 230 15.25 5.84 -8.07
CA THR A 230 15.69 4.45 -8.16
C THR A 230 14.55 3.46 -7.89
N ALA A 231 14.59 2.31 -8.58
CA ALA A 231 13.65 1.22 -8.35
C ALA A 231 14.39 -0.11 -8.15
N ASP A 232 13.98 -0.88 -7.15
CA ASP A 232 14.59 -2.16 -6.82
C ASP A 232 13.57 -3.30 -6.96
N PHE A 233 13.81 -4.18 -7.94
CA PHE A 233 13.06 -5.42 -8.19
C PHE A 233 13.95 -6.65 -8.01
N SER A 234 15.06 -6.54 -7.29
CA SER A 234 16.03 -7.62 -7.12
C SER A 234 15.50 -8.77 -6.26
N GLY A 235 15.99 -9.97 -6.52
CA GLY A 235 15.70 -11.15 -5.72
C GLY A 235 14.24 -11.62 -5.74
N ASN A 236 13.44 -11.19 -6.70
CA ASN A 236 12.03 -11.53 -6.80
C ASN A 236 11.79 -12.91 -7.42
N LEU A 237 10.71 -13.55 -6.99
CA LEU A 237 10.19 -14.78 -7.58
C LEU A 237 8.84 -14.53 -8.25
N TYR A 238 8.79 -14.65 -9.58
CA TYR A 238 7.56 -14.55 -10.37
C TYR A 238 7.18 -15.96 -10.86
N LEU A 239 6.10 -16.51 -10.30
CA LEU A 239 5.60 -17.84 -10.67
C LEU A 239 4.66 -17.78 -11.87
N ASP A 240 3.97 -16.66 -12.08
CA ASP A 240 3.14 -16.37 -13.24
C ASP A 240 3.73 -15.18 -14.03
N GLN A 241 2.99 -14.64 -14.99
CA GLN A 241 3.42 -13.54 -15.86
C GLN A 241 3.83 -12.31 -15.06
N ALA A 242 5.00 -11.76 -15.39
CA ALA A 242 5.51 -10.48 -14.89
C ALA A 242 5.55 -9.46 -16.05
N ASN A 243 4.77 -8.40 -15.96
CA ASN A 243 4.67 -7.38 -16.99
C ASN A 243 5.24 -6.04 -16.52
N PHE A 244 6.35 -5.62 -17.12
CA PHE A 244 7.04 -4.33 -16.91
C PHE A 244 6.99 -3.44 -18.16
N SER A 245 6.22 -3.82 -19.18
CA SER A 245 6.22 -3.13 -20.47
C SER A 245 5.78 -1.66 -20.37
N GLY A 246 6.26 -0.83 -21.30
CA GLY A 246 5.82 0.57 -21.41
C GLY A 246 6.27 1.49 -20.30
N SER A 247 7.12 1.02 -19.39
CA SER A 247 7.55 1.78 -18.21
C SER A 247 8.75 2.68 -18.50
N THR A 248 8.86 3.79 -17.78
CA THR A 248 9.98 4.74 -17.89
C THR A 248 10.73 4.81 -16.56
N TYR A 249 12.04 4.54 -16.62
CA TYR A 249 12.96 4.58 -15.47
C TYR A 249 13.93 5.74 -15.65
N HIS A 250 13.81 6.80 -14.83
CA HIS A 250 14.66 7.99 -14.94
C HIS A 250 16.01 7.82 -14.26
N GLU A 251 16.09 7.00 -13.23
CA GLU A 251 17.30 6.70 -12.46
C GLU A 251 17.59 5.20 -12.53
N ALA A 252 18.57 4.72 -11.77
CA ALA A 252 18.95 3.32 -11.77
C ALA A 252 17.81 2.39 -11.35
N VAL A 253 17.67 1.28 -12.10
CA VAL A 253 16.75 0.19 -11.77
C VAL A 253 17.48 -1.14 -11.75
N THR A 254 17.16 -2.00 -10.78
CA THR A 254 17.75 -3.33 -10.66
C THR A 254 16.69 -4.42 -10.66
N PHE A 255 16.98 -5.49 -11.42
CA PHE A 255 16.22 -6.75 -11.46
C PHE A 255 17.11 -7.94 -11.08
N VAL A 256 18.26 -7.68 -10.48
CA VAL A 256 19.32 -8.64 -10.17
C VAL A 256 18.79 -9.84 -9.39
N ASN A 257 19.28 -11.05 -9.73
CA ASN A 257 18.97 -12.31 -9.03
C ASN A 257 17.47 -12.65 -8.96
N SER A 258 16.65 -12.16 -9.90
CA SER A 258 15.23 -12.47 -9.96
C SER A 258 14.96 -13.74 -10.77
N THR A 259 13.92 -14.47 -10.42
CA THR A 259 13.53 -15.70 -11.11
C THR A 259 12.13 -15.53 -11.74
N TYR A 260 12.07 -15.75 -13.06
CA TYR A 260 10.84 -15.67 -13.85
C TYR A 260 10.47 -17.08 -14.33
N ARG A 261 9.43 -17.68 -13.72
CA ARG A 261 8.96 -19.04 -14.09
C ARG A 261 8.06 -19.03 -15.32
N ASN A 262 7.37 -17.92 -15.58
CA ASN A 262 6.51 -17.72 -16.74
C ASN A 262 7.03 -16.51 -17.56
N TRP A 263 6.19 -15.90 -18.38
CA TRP A 263 6.58 -14.81 -19.27
C TRP A 263 7.01 -13.55 -18.51
N ALA A 264 8.16 -13.01 -18.90
CA ALA A 264 8.68 -11.73 -18.43
C ALA A 264 8.64 -10.71 -19.57
N VAL A 265 7.88 -9.63 -19.43
CA VAL A 265 7.64 -8.66 -20.50
C VAL A 265 8.23 -7.32 -20.10
N PHE A 266 9.29 -6.89 -20.81
CA PHE A 266 10.00 -5.63 -20.63
C PHE A 266 9.91 -4.71 -21.86
N ARG A 267 9.14 -5.09 -22.88
CA ARG A 267 9.05 -4.40 -24.17
C ARG A 267 8.59 -2.94 -24.04
N ASN A 268 9.00 -2.10 -25.01
CA ASN A 268 8.59 -0.70 -25.10
C ASN A 268 8.93 0.14 -23.86
N SER A 269 9.90 -0.30 -23.07
CA SER A 269 10.33 0.43 -21.85
C SER A 269 11.50 1.35 -22.14
N THR A 270 11.60 2.44 -21.40
CA THR A 270 12.67 3.43 -21.55
C THR A 270 13.52 3.47 -20.28
N TYR A 271 14.80 3.18 -20.41
CA TYR A 271 15.79 3.21 -19.34
C TYR A 271 16.73 4.39 -19.55
N LEU A 272 16.50 5.47 -18.81
CA LEU A 272 17.34 6.69 -18.85
C LEU A 272 18.51 6.61 -17.88
N GLY A 273 18.40 5.75 -16.84
CA GLY A 273 19.46 5.42 -15.90
C GLY A 273 19.99 4.02 -16.14
N ALA A 274 20.97 3.62 -15.32
CA ALA A 274 21.54 2.26 -15.39
C ALA A 274 20.47 1.20 -15.08
N VAL A 275 20.47 0.11 -15.86
CA VAL A 275 19.63 -1.07 -15.61
C VAL A 275 20.49 -2.30 -15.44
N ASP A 276 20.19 -3.12 -14.43
CA ASP A 276 20.92 -4.35 -14.14
C ASP A 276 19.97 -5.56 -14.04
N PHE A 277 20.16 -6.55 -14.91
CA PHE A 277 19.47 -7.84 -14.94
C PHE A 277 20.36 -8.99 -14.53
N SER A 278 21.59 -8.74 -14.02
CA SER A 278 22.57 -9.77 -13.73
C SER A 278 22.05 -10.82 -12.76
N GLY A 279 22.46 -12.07 -12.95
CA GLY A 279 22.04 -13.20 -12.11
C GLY A 279 20.57 -13.60 -12.23
N SER A 280 19.79 -12.95 -13.09
CA SER A 280 18.38 -13.30 -13.27
C SER A 280 18.19 -14.54 -14.12
N VAL A 281 17.19 -15.35 -13.78
CA VAL A 281 16.86 -16.62 -14.43
C VAL A 281 15.49 -16.57 -15.08
N TYR A 282 15.44 -16.85 -16.38
CA TYR A 282 14.20 -16.90 -17.17
C TYR A 282 13.93 -18.34 -17.59
N HIS A 283 12.89 -18.96 -17.04
CA HIS A 283 12.50 -20.34 -17.38
C HIS A 283 11.61 -20.41 -18.63
N ASN A 284 11.02 -19.28 -19.02
CA ASN A 284 10.21 -19.13 -20.23
C ASN A 284 10.68 -17.89 -21.00
N GLN A 285 9.84 -17.34 -21.88
CA GLN A 285 10.21 -16.21 -22.74
C GLN A 285 10.39 -14.91 -21.93
N ALA A 286 11.47 -14.17 -22.26
CA ALA A 286 11.67 -12.80 -21.85
C ALA A 286 11.62 -11.89 -23.10
N ASN A 287 10.79 -10.86 -23.07
CA ASN A 287 10.56 -9.97 -24.20
C ASN A 287 11.05 -8.55 -23.88
N PHE A 288 12.14 -8.13 -24.54
CA PHE A 288 12.75 -6.79 -24.41
C PHE A 288 12.56 -5.94 -25.69
N HIS A 289 11.68 -6.37 -26.62
CA HIS A 289 11.52 -5.72 -27.92
C HIS A 289 11.16 -4.24 -27.79
N ASN A 290 11.75 -3.39 -28.66
CA ASN A 290 11.53 -1.93 -28.67
C ASN A 290 11.88 -1.19 -27.38
N SER A 291 12.66 -1.76 -26.46
CA SER A 291 13.14 -1.02 -25.29
C SER A 291 14.32 -0.13 -25.65
N VAL A 292 14.37 1.06 -25.04
CA VAL A 292 15.39 2.09 -25.28
C VAL A 292 16.28 2.19 -24.07
N TYR A 293 17.58 2.19 -24.29
CA TYR A 293 18.63 2.32 -23.29
C TYR A 293 19.49 3.53 -23.65
N THR A 294 19.64 4.51 -22.75
CA THR A 294 20.37 5.76 -23.04
C THR A 294 21.52 5.98 -22.07
#